data_dafb2bd783412b4c86112eba2f393264
#
_entry.id   dafb2bd783412b4c86112eba2f393264
#
_cell.length_a   1.000
_cell.length_b   1.000
_cell.length_c   1.000
_cell.angle_alpha   90.00
_cell.angle_beta   90.00
_cell.angle_gamma   90.00
#
_symmetry.space_group_name_H-M   'P 1'
#
loop_
_entity.id
_entity.type
_entity.pdbx_description
1 polymer ?
#
loop_
_entity_poly.entity_id
_entity_poly.type
_entity_poly.pdbx_seq_one_letter_code
_entity_poly.pdbx_strand_id
1 'polypeptide(L)'
;VQTLGGRAPVRVGLESFVQGNHAGLRGKRIGLITNHSAIDHNLDHAIDLINASEDVHLAALLGPEHGVRGSAQAGEHVTSSVDSRTGLPAHSLFGDTRRPTPEMLNGLDALVYDVADIGVRYATYITTLLEAMRAAAQVGLAFVVLDRPNPLNGIGRQGNILEPGHESFVGAYPLPVRHGLTVGEFARLADERLGLGLDLTVVPIDGWRRTYWYDDTDVPWVPPSPNLPTLTALALYPGTCLIEGTNLSEGRGTTTPFEIVGAPWLDAEALAQRLRAANLPGAGFRPTTFVPTFSKHAGQQCQAVHIHVLDRAALNAAALGVHLLAAIHDLHGRELVWTVAQGADGNGLFLDLLAGSPELRSALERGERPEHIVEAWTAGLRQFADVCAPYQIYDV
;
A
#
# COMPACT_ATOMS: atom_id res chain seq x y z
N VAL A 1 21.01 11.13 -17.00
CA VAL A 1 19.87 11.49 -16.14
C VAL A 1 19.70 13.01 -16.26
N GLN A 2 18.62 13.49 -16.88
CA GLN A 2 18.31 14.92 -16.90
C GLN A 2 17.73 15.27 -15.52
N THR A 3 18.42 16.15 -14.79
CA THR A 3 17.91 16.70 -13.52
C THR A 3 16.64 17.51 -13.78
N LEU A 4 15.53 17.08 -13.25
CA LEU A 4 14.28 17.84 -13.26
C LEU A 4 14.47 19.14 -12.47
N GLY A 5 14.73 20.26 -13.18
CA GLY A 5 14.61 21.62 -12.63
C GLY A 5 15.49 21.98 -11.43
N GLY A 6 16.77 21.53 -11.35
CA GLY A 6 17.71 21.97 -10.33
C GLY A 6 17.50 21.40 -8.91
N ARG A 7 16.68 20.37 -8.75
CA ARG A 7 16.53 19.62 -7.50
C ARG A 7 17.68 18.63 -7.32
N ALA A 8 18.10 18.39 -6.07
CA ALA A 8 19.01 17.29 -5.76
C ALA A 8 18.36 15.95 -6.13
N PRO A 9 19.12 14.99 -6.70
CA PRO A 9 18.58 13.66 -6.98
C PRO A 9 18.17 12.97 -5.67
N VAL A 10 17.07 12.22 -5.73
CA VAL A 10 16.60 11.41 -4.61
C VAL A 10 17.32 10.07 -4.66
N ARG A 11 17.99 9.69 -3.59
CA ARG A 11 18.67 8.40 -3.47
C ARG A 11 17.92 7.52 -2.47
N VAL A 12 17.44 6.34 -2.91
CA VAL A 12 16.74 5.39 -2.04
C VAL A 12 17.72 4.66 -1.10
N GLY A 13 17.21 4.14 0.01
CA GLY A 13 18.01 3.42 1.01
C GLY A 13 18.84 2.28 0.44
N LEU A 14 18.34 1.57 -0.58
CA LEU A 14 19.06 0.52 -1.31
C LEU A 14 20.39 1.04 -1.87
N GLU A 15 20.40 2.19 -2.52
CA GLU A 15 21.60 2.74 -3.18
C GLU A 15 22.66 3.12 -2.15
N SER A 16 22.24 3.72 -1.03
CA SER A 16 23.15 4.01 0.09
C SER A 16 23.70 2.74 0.71
N PHE A 17 22.87 1.69 0.81
CA PHE A 17 23.28 0.38 1.35
C PHE A 17 24.36 -0.28 0.50
N VAL A 18 24.15 -0.40 -0.81
CA VAL A 18 25.11 -1.06 -1.71
C VAL A 18 26.37 -0.23 -1.96
N GLN A 19 26.34 1.09 -1.74
CA GLN A 19 27.50 1.97 -1.85
C GLN A 19 28.39 2.03 -0.58
N GLY A 20 28.16 1.15 0.40
CA GLY A 20 29.01 0.99 1.58
C GLY A 20 28.37 1.31 2.93
N ASN A 21 27.14 1.85 2.97
CA ASN A 21 26.39 1.97 4.22
C ASN A 21 25.64 0.68 4.52
N HIS A 22 26.38 -0.38 4.85
CA HIS A 22 25.80 -1.70 5.10
C HIS A 22 25.08 -1.83 6.45
N ALA A 23 24.79 -0.74 7.15
CA ALA A 23 24.06 -0.73 8.42
C ALA A 23 24.62 -1.72 9.47
N GLY A 24 25.95 -1.86 9.53
CA GLY A 24 26.62 -2.80 10.44
C GLY A 24 26.59 -4.27 10.03
N LEU A 25 26.05 -4.59 8.84
CA LEU A 25 25.88 -5.98 8.38
C LEU A 25 27.07 -6.56 7.59
N ARG A 26 28.22 -5.89 7.56
CA ARG A 26 29.41 -6.39 6.86
C ARG A 26 29.80 -7.78 7.38
N GLY A 27 29.93 -8.74 6.45
CA GLY A 27 30.25 -10.16 6.74
C GLY A 27 29.08 -10.96 7.32
N LYS A 28 27.88 -10.36 7.44
CA LYS A 28 26.69 -11.00 7.99
C LYS A 28 25.89 -11.75 6.94
N ARG A 29 25.21 -12.80 7.38
CA ARG A 29 24.24 -13.56 6.59
C ARG A 29 22.85 -12.91 6.72
N ILE A 30 22.29 -12.42 5.62
CA ILE A 30 21.04 -11.69 5.63
C ILE A 30 19.92 -12.41 4.86
N GLY A 31 18.68 -12.24 5.35
CA GLY A 31 17.47 -12.52 4.59
C GLY A 31 16.92 -11.22 4.04
N LEU A 32 16.56 -11.17 2.75
CA LEU A 32 16.00 -9.98 2.11
C LEU A 32 14.51 -10.16 1.87
N ILE A 33 13.70 -9.30 2.51
CA ILE A 33 12.27 -9.17 2.23
C ILE A 33 12.12 -8.14 1.12
N THR A 34 11.65 -8.58 -0.06
CA THR A 34 11.60 -7.71 -1.24
C THR A 34 10.60 -8.18 -2.28
N ASN A 35 10.27 -7.29 -3.21
CA ASN A 35 9.49 -7.60 -4.40
C ASN A 35 10.07 -6.90 -5.64
N HIS A 36 9.44 -7.09 -6.79
CA HIS A 36 9.85 -6.57 -8.10
C HIS A 36 9.97 -5.04 -8.19
N SER A 37 9.35 -4.29 -7.28
CA SER A 37 9.42 -2.81 -7.26
C SER A 37 10.67 -2.26 -6.57
N ALA A 38 11.46 -3.12 -5.92
CA ALA A 38 12.68 -2.74 -5.23
C ALA A 38 13.86 -2.62 -6.20
N ILE A 39 13.96 -1.46 -6.84
CA ILE A 39 15.00 -1.14 -7.84
C ILE A 39 15.79 0.11 -7.44
N ASP A 40 16.95 0.29 -8.05
CA ASP A 40 17.72 1.54 -8.05
C ASP A 40 17.37 2.45 -9.24
N HIS A 41 18.07 3.56 -9.42
CA HIS A 41 17.88 4.48 -10.55
C HIS A 41 18.26 3.90 -11.92
N ASN A 42 19.04 2.82 -11.96
CA ASN A 42 19.42 2.13 -13.20
C ASN A 42 18.43 1.02 -13.56
N LEU A 43 17.36 0.83 -12.77
CA LEU A 43 16.41 -0.28 -12.86
C LEU A 43 17.01 -1.63 -12.45
N ASP A 44 18.14 -1.61 -11.75
CA ASP A 44 18.74 -2.82 -11.21
C ASP A 44 18.01 -3.24 -9.92
N HIS A 45 17.69 -4.52 -9.83
CA HIS A 45 16.87 -5.04 -8.74
C HIS A 45 17.68 -5.26 -7.46
N ALA A 46 17.10 -4.97 -6.30
CA ALA A 46 17.73 -5.13 -4.99
C ALA A 46 18.36 -6.51 -4.76
N ILE A 47 17.68 -7.59 -5.18
CA ILE A 47 18.22 -8.95 -5.08
C ILE A 47 19.56 -9.05 -5.80
N ASP A 48 19.63 -8.56 -7.03
CA ASP A 48 20.80 -8.70 -7.89
C ASP A 48 21.95 -7.82 -7.37
N LEU A 49 21.66 -6.59 -6.95
CA LEU A 49 22.62 -5.66 -6.38
C LEU A 49 23.23 -6.17 -5.06
N ILE A 50 22.39 -6.66 -4.13
CA ILE A 50 22.84 -7.13 -2.84
C ILE A 50 23.57 -8.49 -2.98
N ASN A 51 23.11 -9.37 -3.86
CA ASN A 51 23.77 -10.65 -4.12
C ASN A 51 25.15 -10.50 -4.77
N ALA A 52 25.37 -9.41 -5.52
CA ALA A 52 26.68 -9.08 -6.10
C ALA A 52 27.66 -8.44 -5.10
N SER A 53 27.19 -8.04 -3.91
CA SER A 53 28.04 -7.41 -2.89
C SER A 53 28.97 -8.44 -2.24
N GLU A 54 30.25 -8.08 -2.10
CA GLU A 54 31.22 -8.87 -1.33
C GLU A 54 31.14 -8.59 0.18
N ASP A 55 30.46 -7.52 0.58
CA ASP A 55 30.41 -7.04 1.95
C ASP A 55 29.33 -7.72 2.80
N VAL A 56 28.25 -8.21 2.19
CA VAL A 56 27.16 -8.91 2.89
C VAL A 56 26.84 -10.23 2.19
N HIS A 57 26.38 -11.21 2.95
CA HIS A 57 26.04 -12.52 2.38
C HIS A 57 24.53 -12.70 2.30
N LEU A 58 23.94 -12.50 1.11
CA LEU A 58 22.53 -12.77 0.87
C LEU A 58 22.29 -14.30 0.92
N ALA A 59 21.50 -14.75 1.90
CA ALA A 59 21.30 -16.18 2.18
C ALA A 59 19.90 -16.68 1.84
N ALA A 60 18.89 -15.80 1.91
CA ALA A 60 17.50 -16.14 1.62
C ALA A 60 16.72 -14.92 1.13
N LEU A 61 15.68 -15.17 0.36
CA LEU A 61 14.71 -14.19 -0.10
C LEU A 61 13.36 -14.48 0.56
N LEU A 62 12.61 -13.42 0.91
CA LEU A 62 11.27 -13.53 1.46
C LEU A 62 10.34 -12.62 0.64
N GLY A 63 9.38 -13.22 -0.06
CA GLY A 63 8.47 -12.51 -0.98
C GLY A 63 7.14 -12.17 -0.31
N PRO A 64 6.73 -10.88 -0.28
CA PRO A 64 5.38 -10.48 0.07
C PRO A 64 4.39 -10.86 -1.04
N GLU A 65 3.19 -10.31 -1.01
CA GLU A 65 2.23 -10.40 -2.11
C GLU A 65 2.91 -10.13 -3.46
N HIS A 66 2.50 -10.85 -4.49
CA HIS A 66 3.10 -10.91 -5.84
C HIS A 66 4.44 -11.65 -5.94
N GLY A 67 5.09 -12.03 -4.82
CA GLY A 67 6.36 -12.74 -4.79
C GLY A 67 7.58 -11.83 -5.08
N VAL A 68 8.78 -12.40 -4.94
CA VAL A 68 10.05 -11.63 -5.04
C VAL A 68 10.31 -11.03 -6.43
N ARG A 69 9.75 -11.62 -7.51
CA ARG A 69 9.91 -11.14 -8.89
C ARG A 69 8.61 -10.65 -9.52
N GLY A 70 7.50 -10.55 -8.77
CA GLY A 70 6.25 -9.93 -9.22
C GLY A 70 5.42 -10.75 -10.20
N SER A 71 5.49 -12.08 -10.16
CA SER A 71 4.82 -12.94 -11.13
C SER A 71 3.36 -13.26 -10.81
N ALA A 72 2.93 -13.08 -9.55
CA ALA A 72 1.58 -13.44 -9.10
C ALA A 72 0.60 -12.24 -9.14
N GLN A 73 -0.68 -12.53 -9.41
CA GLN A 73 -1.75 -11.53 -9.36
C GLN A 73 -2.11 -11.17 -7.91
N ALA A 74 -2.86 -10.08 -7.73
CA ALA A 74 -3.33 -9.66 -6.41
C ALA A 74 -4.22 -10.73 -5.77
N GLY A 75 -3.97 -11.06 -4.50
CA GLY A 75 -4.69 -12.09 -3.75
C GLY A 75 -4.31 -13.53 -4.13
N GLU A 76 -3.46 -13.75 -5.12
CA GLU A 76 -3.04 -15.08 -5.55
C GLU A 76 -2.05 -15.69 -4.55
N HIS A 77 -2.27 -16.96 -4.20
CA HIS A 77 -1.37 -17.71 -3.33
C HIS A 77 0.02 -17.88 -3.97
N VAL A 78 1.06 -17.44 -3.28
CA VAL A 78 2.45 -17.55 -3.73
C VAL A 78 3.13 -18.72 -3.04
N THR A 79 3.69 -19.66 -3.80
CA THR A 79 4.45 -20.80 -3.24
C THR A 79 5.92 -20.44 -3.06
N SER A 80 6.56 -21.00 -2.02
CA SER A 80 8.02 -20.92 -1.86
C SER A 80 8.72 -21.67 -2.98
N SER A 81 9.86 -21.14 -3.42
CA SER A 81 10.60 -21.63 -4.59
C SER A 81 12.12 -21.37 -4.44
N VAL A 82 12.86 -21.59 -5.50
CA VAL A 82 14.25 -21.14 -5.65
C VAL A 82 14.29 -20.04 -6.71
N ASP A 83 14.89 -18.90 -6.39
CA ASP A 83 15.06 -17.82 -7.37
C ASP A 83 16.02 -18.28 -8.48
N SER A 84 15.53 -18.30 -9.72
CA SER A 84 16.24 -18.86 -10.86
C SER A 84 17.51 -18.10 -11.26
N ARG A 85 17.64 -16.83 -10.85
CA ARG A 85 18.81 -16.00 -11.18
C ARG A 85 19.94 -16.16 -10.18
N THR A 86 19.61 -16.27 -8.89
CA THR A 86 20.61 -16.32 -7.80
C THR A 86 20.80 -17.72 -7.24
N GLY A 87 19.86 -18.64 -7.47
CA GLY A 87 19.85 -19.96 -6.84
C GLY A 87 19.47 -19.95 -5.36
N LEU A 88 19.07 -18.81 -4.82
CA LEU A 88 18.72 -18.67 -3.40
C LEU A 88 17.30 -19.18 -3.10
N PRO A 89 17.05 -19.71 -1.89
CA PRO A 89 15.70 -20.01 -1.45
C PRO A 89 14.87 -18.74 -1.39
N ALA A 90 13.66 -18.77 -1.98
CA ALA A 90 12.68 -17.70 -1.99
C ALA A 90 11.43 -18.18 -1.24
N HIS A 91 11.30 -17.78 0.01
CA HIS A 91 10.19 -18.10 0.88
C HIS A 91 9.01 -17.16 0.61
N SER A 92 7.79 -17.71 0.59
CA SER A 92 6.58 -16.89 0.45
C SER A 92 6.10 -16.40 1.81
N LEU A 93 5.80 -15.11 1.88
CA LEU A 93 5.04 -14.47 2.97
C LEU A 93 3.61 -14.11 2.51
N PHE A 94 3.15 -14.70 1.40
CA PHE A 94 1.78 -14.58 0.88
C PHE A 94 1.25 -15.92 0.36
N GLY A 95 1.37 -16.94 1.21
CA GLY A 95 0.99 -18.31 0.93
C GLY A 95 0.44 -18.96 2.19
N ASP A 96 1.06 -20.06 2.60
CA ASP A 96 0.72 -20.80 3.83
C ASP A 96 0.98 -20.00 5.10
N THR A 97 1.87 -19.01 5.04
CA THR A 97 2.15 -18.08 6.14
C THR A 97 2.17 -16.63 5.64
N ARG A 98 1.85 -15.71 6.55
CA ARG A 98 1.96 -14.25 6.37
C ARG A 98 3.09 -13.65 7.22
N ARG A 99 3.78 -14.48 7.99
CA ARG A 99 4.88 -14.12 8.89
C ARG A 99 6.08 -15.04 8.64
N PRO A 100 7.31 -14.53 8.65
CA PRO A 100 8.48 -15.41 8.62
C PRO A 100 8.45 -16.42 9.76
N THR A 101 8.68 -17.71 9.44
CA THR A 101 8.75 -18.76 10.45
C THR A 101 10.19 -18.89 11.00
N PRO A 102 10.40 -19.48 12.18
CA PRO A 102 11.75 -19.73 12.72
C PRO A 102 12.65 -20.49 11.76
N GLU A 103 12.09 -21.40 10.95
CA GLU A 103 12.84 -22.19 9.97
C GLU A 103 13.36 -21.31 8.83
N MET A 104 12.56 -20.34 8.36
CA MET A 104 12.97 -19.36 7.33
C MET A 104 14.08 -18.44 7.83
N LEU A 105 14.13 -18.20 9.14
CA LEU A 105 15.07 -17.29 9.79
C LEU A 105 16.36 -18.00 10.27
N ASN A 106 16.38 -19.32 10.24
CA ASN A 106 17.49 -20.10 10.78
C ASN A 106 18.83 -19.81 10.04
N GLY A 107 19.85 -19.49 10.82
CA GLY A 107 21.19 -19.19 10.30
C GLY A 107 21.33 -17.82 9.64
N LEU A 108 20.36 -16.93 9.80
CA LEU A 108 20.47 -15.52 9.45
C LEU A 108 20.97 -14.72 10.66
N ASP A 109 21.72 -13.66 10.39
CA ASP A 109 22.14 -12.64 11.38
C ASP A 109 21.20 -11.44 11.41
N ALA A 110 20.54 -11.15 10.28
CA ALA A 110 19.62 -10.03 10.15
C ALA A 110 18.57 -10.25 9.07
N LEU A 111 17.46 -9.54 9.19
CA LEU A 111 16.51 -9.30 8.09
C LEU A 111 16.70 -7.90 7.52
N VAL A 112 16.69 -7.80 6.20
CA VAL A 112 16.68 -6.54 5.46
C VAL A 112 15.34 -6.41 4.74
N TYR A 113 14.67 -5.29 4.87
CA TYR A 113 13.41 -5.00 4.20
C TYR A 113 13.62 -3.93 3.13
N ASP A 114 13.28 -4.25 1.89
CA ASP A 114 13.30 -3.34 0.75
C ASP A 114 12.09 -3.61 -0.15
N VAL A 115 11.00 -2.90 0.10
CA VAL A 115 9.77 -2.95 -0.70
C VAL A 115 9.23 -1.53 -0.86
N ALA A 116 8.87 -1.14 -2.08
CA ALA A 116 8.20 0.13 -2.32
C ALA A 116 6.74 0.05 -1.83
N ASP A 117 6.45 0.70 -0.70
CA ASP A 117 5.09 0.86 -0.18
C ASP A 117 4.31 1.90 -0.98
N ILE A 118 3.00 1.91 -0.84
CA ILE A 118 2.11 2.81 -1.56
C ILE A 118 1.46 3.89 -0.67
N GLY A 119 1.81 3.95 0.61
CA GLY A 119 1.33 4.97 1.54
C GLY A 119 -0.12 4.80 1.99
N VAL A 120 -0.70 3.60 1.81
CA VAL A 120 -2.10 3.30 2.12
C VAL A 120 -2.20 2.06 3.01
N ARG A 121 -3.00 2.15 4.08
CA ARG A 121 -3.13 1.12 5.13
C ARG A 121 -3.46 -0.27 4.60
N TYR A 122 -4.35 -0.37 3.61
CA TYR A 122 -4.78 -1.69 3.10
C TYR A 122 -3.75 -2.34 2.16
N ALA A 123 -2.68 -1.63 1.80
CA ALA A 123 -1.58 -2.26 1.11
C ALA A 123 -0.87 -3.25 2.04
N THR A 124 -0.83 -4.50 1.62
CA THR A 124 -0.37 -5.61 2.46
C THR A 124 1.12 -5.54 2.82
N TYR A 125 1.89 -4.68 2.15
CA TYR A 125 3.33 -4.51 2.37
C TYR A 125 3.65 -3.96 3.76
N ILE A 126 2.87 -2.97 4.24
CA ILE A 126 3.06 -2.42 5.59
C ILE A 126 2.76 -3.48 6.66
N THR A 127 1.78 -4.36 6.40
CA THR A 127 1.47 -5.51 7.28
C THR A 127 2.59 -6.54 7.23
N THR A 128 3.12 -6.86 6.04
CA THR A 128 4.27 -7.77 5.89
C THR A 128 5.50 -7.25 6.63
N LEU A 129 5.77 -5.94 6.57
CA LEU A 129 6.85 -5.32 7.35
C LEU A 129 6.64 -5.55 8.85
N LEU A 130 5.45 -5.25 9.37
CA LEU A 130 5.14 -5.42 10.80
C LEU A 130 5.27 -6.88 11.25
N GLU A 131 4.76 -7.82 10.46
CA GLU A 131 4.84 -9.25 10.78
C GLU A 131 6.30 -9.77 10.74
N ALA A 132 7.12 -9.25 9.82
CA ALA A 132 8.54 -9.56 9.76
C ALA A 132 9.31 -8.97 10.95
N MET A 133 8.98 -7.74 11.38
CA MET A 133 9.55 -7.12 12.58
C MET A 133 9.23 -7.95 13.83
N ARG A 134 7.96 -8.38 13.98
CA ARG A 134 7.54 -9.26 15.10
C ARG A 134 8.31 -10.59 15.10
N ALA A 135 8.51 -11.19 13.92
CA ALA A 135 9.26 -12.44 13.81
C ALA A 135 10.74 -12.25 14.15
N ALA A 136 11.37 -11.19 13.68
CA ALA A 136 12.76 -10.85 14.01
C ALA A 136 12.95 -10.62 15.51
N ALA A 137 12.05 -9.85 16.15
CA ALA A 137 12.07 -9.61 17.59
C ALA A 137 11.99 -10.90 18.41
N GLN A 138 11.14 -11.85 18.01
CA GLN A 138 10.98 -13.13 18.71
C GLN A 138 12.25 -14.00 18.74
N VAL A 139 13.10 -13.88 17.71
CA VAL A 139 14.33 -14.68 17.61
C VAL A 139 15.61 -13.84 17.83
N GLY A 140 15.46 -12.54 18.12
CA GLY A 140 16.59 -11.64 18.42
C GLY A 140 17.46 -11.30 17.21
N LEU A 141 16.88 -11.28 15.97
CA LEU A 141 17.57 -10.84 14.77
C LEU A 141 17.59 -9.32 14.66
N ALA A 142 18.69 -8.77 14.18
CA ALA A 142 18.73 -7.38 13.73
C ALA A 142 17.78 -7.16 12.55
N PHE A 143 17.20 -5.95 12.47
CA PHE A 143 16.26 -5.58 11.41
C PHE A 143 16.69 -4.29 10.73
N VAL A 144 16.87 -4.33 9.42
CA VAL A 144 17.27 -3.17 8.62
C VAL A 144 16.20 -2.83 7.60
N VAL A 145 15.77 -1.57 7.57
CA VAL A 145 14.84 -1.05 6.55
C VAL A 145 15.62 -0.16 5.59
N LEU A 146 15.62 -0.53 4.31
CA LEU A 146 16.09 0.32 3.23
C LEU A 146 14.93 1.21 2.80
N ASP A 147 14.92 2.48 3.26
CA ASP A 147 13.75 3.32 3.15
C ASP A 147 13.52 3.81 1.72
N ARG A 148 12.24 4.02 1.37
CA ARG A 148 11.77 4.46 0.05
C ARG A 148 10.75 5.58 0.16
N PRO A 149 10.67 6.48 -0.85
CA PRO A 149 9.68 7.55 -0.88
C PRO A 149 8.25 7.03 -0.73
N ASN A 150 7.45 7.72 0.11
CA ASN A 150 6.01 7.52 0.07
C ASN A 150 5.46 8.16 -1.22
N PRO A 151 4.87 7.41 -2.15
CA PRO A 151 4.50 7.93 -3.46
C PRO A 151 3.34 8.92 -3.43
N LEU A 152 2.56 8.93 -2.36
CA LEU A 152 1.45 9.87 -2.13
C LEU A 152 1.86 11.09 -1.29
N ASN A 153 3.15 11.37 -1.18
CA ASN A 153 3.83 12.31 -0.28
C ASN A 153 3.74 11.98 1.22
N GLY A 154 4.54 12.67 2.02
CA GLY A 154 4.67 12.43 3.47
C GLY A 154 3.79 13.35 4.34
N ILE A 155 3.03 14.28 3.77
CA ILE A 155 2.19 15.22 4.53
C ILE A 155 0.71 14.87 4.53
N GLY A 156 0.19 14.33 3.43
CA GLY A 156 -1.23 14.01 3.31
C GLY A 156 -1.64 12.86 4.21
N ARG A 157 -2.65 13.08 5.06
CA ARG A 157 -3.31 12.05 5.86
C ARG A 157 -4.80 12.09 5.58
N GLN A 158 -5.42 10.95 5.31
CA GLN A 158 -6.82 10.86 4.90
C GLN A 158 -7.46 9.56 5.41
N GLY A 159 -8.76 9.60 5.61
CA GLY A 159 -9.53 8.45 6.04
C GLY A 159 -9.52 8.25 7.56
N ASN A 160 -10.30 7.29 8.03
CA ASN A 160 -10.37 6.94 9.45
C ASN A 160 -9.13 6.20 9.92
N ILE A 161 -8.90 6.21 11.21
CA ILE A 161 -7.93 5.35 11.90
C ILE A 161 -8.56 3.95 12.06
N LEU A 162 -7.76 2.91 11.88
CA LEU A 162 -8.19 1.53 12.20
C LEU A 162 -8.46 1.44 13.71
N GLU A 163 -9.62 0.89 14.06
CA GLU A 163 -10.05 0.73 15.43
C GLU A 163 -9.47 -0.56 16.05
N PRO A 164 -9.10 -0.55 17.34
CA PRO A 164 -8.63 -1.74 18.05
C PRO A 164 -9.66 -2.89 17.97
N GLY A 165 -9.17 -4.11 17.69
CA GLY A 165 -10.02 -5.29 17.51
C GLY A 165 -10.50 -5.52 16.08
N HIS A 166 -10.14 -4.64 15.16
CA HIS A 166 -10.43 -4.78 13.72
C HIS A 166 -9.17 -5.00 12.88
N GLU A 167 -8.08 -5.42 13.54
CA GLU A 167 -6.84 -5.73 12.86
C GLU A 167 -7.02 -6.94 11.94
N SER A 168 -6.45 -6.82 10.74
CA SER A 168 -6.48 -7.85 9.71
C SER A 168 -5.22 -7.74 8.85
N PHE A 169 -5.08 -8.61 7.85
CA PHE A 169 -3.94 -8.51 6.93
C PHE A 169 -4.00 -7.25 6.05
N VAL A 170 -5.19 -6.68 5.82
CA VAL A 170 -5.38 -5.38 5.12
C VAL A 170 -5.43 -4.18 6.08
N GLY A 171 -4.98 -4.36 7.32
CA GLY A 171 -4.92 -3.31 8.33
C GLY A 171 -4.40 -3.84 9.67
N ALA A 172 -3.08 -3.98 9.82
CA ALA A 172 -2.47 -4.61 10.99
C ALA A 172 -2.07 -3.65 12.11
N TYR A 173 -2.21 -2.34 11.88
CA TYR A 173 -1.82 -1.30 12.84
C TYR A 173 -2.78 -0.09 12.76
N PRO A 174 -3.02 0.64 13.87
CA PRO A 174 -3.87 1.84 13.91
C PRO A 174 -3.29 3.01 13.07
N LEU A 175 -3.39 2.87 11.74
CA LEU A 175 -3.05 3.90 10.76
C LEU A 175 -4.31 4.52 10.17
N PRO A 176 -4.25 5.78 9.71
CA PRO A 176 -5.25 6.30 8.79
C PRO A 176 -5.16 5.60 7.43
N VAL A 177 -6.20 5.67 6.65
CA VAL A 177 -6.23 5.08 5.30
C VAL A 177 -5.02 5.51 4.48
N ARG A 178 -4.80 6.81 4.31
CA ARG A 178 -3.56 7.37 3.80
C ARG A 178 -2.75 7.90 4.98
N HIS A 179 -1.58 7.31 5.27
CA HIS A 179 -0.87 7.54 6.53
C HIS A 179 0.26 8.59 6.46
N GLY A 180 0.82 8.85 5.28
CA GLY A 180 1.86 9.85 5.08
C GLY A 180 3.20 9.52 5.76
N LEU A 181 3.50 8.26 6.04
CA LEU A 181 4.78 7.78 6.55
C LEU A 181 5.53 7.04 5.44
N THR A 182 6.87 7.05 5.50
CA THR A 182 7.68 6.06 4.79
C THR A 182 7.69 4.73 5.55
N VAL A 183 8.18 3.66 4.93
CA VAL A 183 8.31 2.35 5.61
C VAL A 183 9.30 2.41 6.76
N GLY A 184 10.37 3.21 6.65
CA GLY A 184 11.34 3.42 7.72
C GLY A 184 10.75 4.18 8.90
N GLU A 185 9.95 5.22 8.65
CA GLU A 185 9.23 5.96 9.68
C GLU A 185 8.20 5.09 10.39
N PHE A 186 7.46 4.27 9.63
CA PHE A 186 6.52 3.31 10.21
C PHE A 186 7.23 2.25 11.06
N ALA A 187 8.37 1.73 10.61
CA ALA A 187 9.14 0.75 11.37
C ALA A 187 9.56 1.31 12.75
N ARG A 188 10.06 2.55 12.80
CA ARG A 188 10.40 3.24 14.06
C ARG A 188 9.19 3.40 14.98
N LEU A 189 8.07 3.85 14.41
CA LEU A 189 6.81 4.00 15.15
C LEU A 189 6.35 2.66 15.74
N ALA A 190 6.35 1.60 14.93
CA ALA A 190 5.87 0.29 15.33
C ALA A 190 6.77 -0.37 16.38
N ASP A 191 8.10 -0.29 16.22
CA ASP A 191 9.05 -0.85 17.17
C ASP A 191 8.85 -0.28 18.57
N GLU A 192 8.84 1.05 18.69
CA GLU A 192 8.70 1.73 19.99
C GLU A 192 7.30 1.55 20.59
N ARG A 193 6.24 1.76 19.80
CA ARG A 193 4.86 1.75 20.31
C ARG A 193 4.36 0.35 20.66
N LEU A 194 4.89 -0.69 20.03
CA LEU A 194 4.57 -2.08 20.34
C LEU A 194 5.59 -2.71 21.31
N GLY A 195 6.67 -1.98 21.64
CA GLY A 195 7.72 -2.48 22.54
C GLY A 195 8.43 -3.72 21.98
N LEU A 196 8.70 -3.77 20.67
CA LEU A 196 9.33 -4.94 20.05
C LEU A 196 10.79 -5.08 20.48
N GLY A 197 11.49 -3.96 20.75
CA GLY A 197 12.86 -3.95 21.23
C GLY A 197 13.86 -4.46 20.21
N LEU A 198 13.62 -4.17 18.92
CA LEU A 198 14.48 -4.58 17.82
C LEU A 198 15.83 -3.82 17.82
N ASP A 199 16.89 -4.51 17.41
CA ASP A 199 18.08 -3.85 16.85
C ASP A 199 17.71 -3.32 15.45
N LEU A 200 16.98 -2.19 15.44
CA LEU A 200 16.39 -1.59 14.25
C LEU A 200 17.30 -0.51 13.67
N THR A 201 17.69 -0.66 12.43
CA THR A 201 18.37 0.37 11.64
C THR A 201 17.54 0.76 10.42
N VAL A 202 17.32 2.05 10.22
CA VAL A 202 16.74 2.60 8.99
C VAL A 202 17.86 3.23 8.17
N VAL A 203 18.08 2.74 6.95
CA VAL A 203 18.94 3.39 5.95
C VAL A 203 18.08 4.41 5.23
N PRO A 204 18.30 5.72 5.46
CA PRO A 204 17.36 6.73 5.01
C PRO A 204 17.45 6.99 3.50
N ILE A 205 16.41 7.63 2.97
CA ILE A 205 16.40 8.25 1.65
C ILE A 205 17.20 9.54 1.73
N ASP A 206 18.06 9.80 0.77
CA ASP A 206 18.75 11.08 0.63
C ASP A 206 18.05 11.97 -0.40
N GLY A 207 17.91 13.26 -0.09
CA GLY A 207 17.31 14.26 -0.99
C GLY A 207 15.78 14.25 -1.10
N TRP A 208 15.07 13.33 -0.46
CA TRP A 208 13.61 13.32 -0.47
C TRP A 208 13.04 14.28 0.60
N ARG A 209 11.94 14.96 0.20
CA ARG A 209 11.15 15.81 1.09
C ARG A 209 9.73 15.27 1.22
N ARG A 210 9.12 15.45 2.36
CA ARG A 210 7.74 15.00 2.64
C ARG A 210 6.70 15.60 1.70
N THR A 211 6.98 16.77 1.11
CA THR A 211 6.10 17.40 0.10
C THR A 211 6.13 16.74 -1.27
N TYR A 212 7.14 15.89 -1.54
CA TYR A 212 7.31 15.28 -2.87
C TYR A 212 6.30 14.14 -3.09
N TRP A 213 5.62 14.19 -4.22
CA TRP A 213 4.97 13.03 -4.82
C TRP A 213 6.02 12.19 -5.54
N TYR A 214 5.63 10.97 -5.96
CA TYR A 214 6.61 10.07 -6.58
C TYR A 214 7.27 10.65 -7.83
N ASP A 215 6.51 11.33 -8.69
CA ASP A 215 6.99 11.98 -9.91
C ASP A 215 7.70 13.33 -9.67
N ASP A 216 7.76 13.80 -8.43
CA ASP A 216 8.69 14.85 -8.01
C ASP A 216 10.08 14.28 -7.69
N THR A 217 10.23 12.96 -7.61
CA THR A 217 11.49 12.23 -7.50
C THR A 217 11.98 11.84 -8.89
N ASP A 218 13.24 11.50 -9.02
CA ASP A 218 13.82 10.93 -10.24
C ASP A 218 13.90 9.39 -10.21
N VAL A 219 13.32 8.77 -9.18
CA VAL A 219 13.25 7.32 -9.04
C VAL A 219 12.28 6.74 -10.08
N PRO A 220 12.69 5.76 -10.91
CA PRO A 220 11.80 5.17 -11.89
C PRO A 220 10.58 4.50 -11.25
N TRP A 221 9.39 4.73 -11.85
CA TRP A 221 8.17 4.07 -11.38
C TRP A 221 8.10 2.63 -11.85
N VAL A 222 8.08 1.70 -10.90
CA VAL A 222 7.70 0.30 -11.14
C VAL A 222 6.40 0.05 -10.39
N PRO A 223 5.31 -0.35 -11.08
CA PRO A 223 4.03 -0.61 -10.43
C PRO A 223 4.19 -1.64 -9.29
N PRO A 224 3.87 -1.29 -8.05
CA PRO A 224 4.05 -2.21 -6.90
C PRO A 224 3.05 -3.38 -6.94
N SER A 225 1.97 -3.22 -7.70
CA SER A 225 0.96 -4.25 -7.96
C SER A 225 0.54 -4.19 -9.43
N PRO A 226 0.21 -5.35 -10.06
CA PRO A 226 -0.31 -5.38 -11.45
C PRO A 226 -1.55 -4.51 -11.66
N ASN A 227 -2.32 -4.25 -10.60
CA ASN A 227 -3.53 -3.45 -10.66
C ASN A 227 -3.35 -2.00 -10.19
N LEU A 228 -2.11 -1.55 -9.95
CA LEU A 228 -1.75 -0.14 -9.70
C LEU A 228 -0.72 0.34 -10.73
N PRO A 229 -1.10 0.36 -12.04
CA PRO A 229 -0.14 0.61 -13.12
C PRO A 229 0.30 2.07 -13.21
N THR A 230 -0.51 3.00 -12.71
CA THR A 230 -0.30 4.45 -12.86
C THR A 230 -0.31 5.17 -11.50
N LEU A 231 0.36 6.33 -11.45
CA LEU A 231 0.27 7.23 -10.28
C LEU A 231 -1.14 7.81 -10.10
N THR A 232 -1.95 7.87 -11.17
CA THR A 232 -3.36 8.27 -11.11
C THR A 232 -4.18 7.22 -10.36
N ALA A 233 -4.06 5.95 -10.73
CA ALA A 233 -4.71 4.84 -10.02
C ALA A 233 -4.30 4.84 -8.53
N LEU A 234 -3.02 5.04 -8.26
CA LEU A 234 -2.49 5.12 -6.90
C LEU A 234 -3.08 6.30 -6.11
N ALA A 235 -3.21 7.49 -6.72
CA ALA A 235 -3.79 8.67 -6.06
C ALA A 235 -5.27 8.47 -5.69
N LEU A 236 -6.01 7.67 -6.46
CA LEU A 236 -7.41 7.33 -6.22
C LEU A 236 -7.60 6.14 -5.27
N TYR A 237 -6.59 5.26 -5.18
CA TYR A 237 -6.65 4.01 -4.43
C TYR A 237 -7.13 4.15 -2.99
N PRO A 238 -6.77 5.18 -2.20
CA PRO A 238 -7.28 5.36 -0.83
C PRO A 238 -8.81 5.38 -0.72
N GLY A 239 -9.50 5.76 -1.77
CA GLY A 239 -10.97 5.77 -1.81
C GLY A 239 -11.55 4.61 -2.62
N THR A 240 -10.98 4.34 -3.80
CA THR A 240 -11.55 3.36 -4.73
C THR A 240 -11.29 1.91 -4.31
N CYS A 241 -10.29 1.65 -3.46
CA CYS A 241 -10.09 0.34 -2.86
C CYS A 241 -11.28 -0.12 -1.99
N LEU A 242 -12.03 0.81 -1.38
CA LEU A 242 -13.24 0.48 -0.62
C LEU A 242 -14.31 -0.27 -1.47
N ILE A 243 -14.29 -0.07 -2.79
CA ILE A 243 -15.18 -0.77 -3.74
C ILE A 243 -14.91 -2.28 -3.76
N GLU A 244 -13.73 -2.73 -3.39
CA GLU A 244 -13.44 -4.17 -3.26
C GLU A 244 -14.35 -4.86 -2.24
N GLY A 245 -14.80 -4.13 -1.22
CA GLY A 245 -15.78 -4.59 -0.24
C GLY A 245 -17.23 -4.69 -0.75
N THR A 246 -17.45 -4.54 -2.07
CA THR A 246 -18.76 -4.56 -2.71
C THR A 246 -18.80 -5.50 -3.91
N ASN A 247 -19.99 -5.68 -4.48
CA ASN A 247 -20.18 -6.39 -5.75
C ASN A 247 -19.93 -5.51 -7.00
N LEU A 248 -19.46 -4.26 -6.85
CA LEU A 248 -19.03 -3.43 -7.98
C LEU A 248 -17.63 -3.83 -8.43
N SER A 249 -17.33 -3.62 -9.71
CA SER A 249 -15.97 -3.69 -10.24
C SER A 249 -15.26 -2.36 -9.99
N GLU A 250 -14.06 -2.44 -9.43
CA GLU A 250 -13.10 -1.34 -9.27
C GLU A 250 -12.20 -1.19 -10.50
N GLY A 251 -12.60 -1.77 -11.63
CA GLY A 251 -11.88 -1.66 -12.90
C GLY A 251 -10.76 -2.68 -13.12
N ARG A 252 -10.55 -3.66 -12.23
CA ARG A 252 -9.64 -4.79 -12.49
C ARG A 252 -10.07 -5.51 -13.78
N GLY A 253 -9.10 -5.95 -14.56
CA GLY A 253 -9.38 -6.53 -15.89
C GLY A 253 -9.62 -5.50 -17.00
N THR A 254 -9.36 -4.22 -16.72
CA THR A 254 -9.32 -3.11 -17.70
C THR A 254 -7.94 -2.47 -17.72
N THR A 255 -7.75 -1.45 -18.57
CA THR A 255 -6.51 -0.65 -18.61
C THR A 255 -6.46 0.46 -17.56
N THR A 256 -7.53 0.67 -16.79
CA THR A 256 -7.67 1.76 -15.82
C THR A 256 -8.24 1.26 -14.47
N PRO A 257 -7.59 0.25 -13.85
CA PRO A 257 -8.03 -0.25 -12.55
C PRO A 257 -7.95 0.86 -11.50
N PHE A 258 -8.92 0.90 -10.59
CA PHE A 258 -9.12 1.92 -9.56
C PHE A 258 -9.39 3.36 -10.05
N GLU A 259 -9.38 3.58 -11.38
CA GLU A 259 -9.79 4.84 -11.99
C GLU A 259 -11.25 4.77 -12.51
N ILE A 260 -11.80 3.55 -12.65
CA ILE A 260 -13.14 3.30 -13.16
C ILE A 260 -13.90 2.38 -12.19
N VAL A 261 -15.16 2.74 -11.88
CA VAL A 261 -16.03 1.96 -10.98
C VAL A 261 -17.36 1.71 -11.66
N GLY A 262 -17.81 0.47 -11.68
CA GLY A 262 -19.05 0.13 -12.36
C GLY A 262 -19.60 -1.27 -12.12
N ALA A 263 -20.81 -1.48 -12.65
CA ALA A 263 -21.51 -2.77 -12.65
C ALA A 263 -22.50 -2.83 -13.81
N PRO A 264 -23.00 -4.02 -14.20
CA PRO A 264 -24.01 -4.15 -15.24
C PRO A 264 -25.35 -3.43 -14.95
N TRP A 265 -25.67 -3.28 -13.66
CA TRP A 265 -26.92 -2.68 -13.18
C TRP A 265 -26.79 -1.20 -12.84
N LEU A 266 -25.61 -0.59 -12.91
CA LEU A 266 -25.38 0.80 -12.51
C LEU A 266 -26.00 1.80 -13.49
N ASP A 267 -26.59 2.90 -12.99
CA ASP A 267 -26.90 4.09 -13.79
C ASP A 267 -25.71 5.06 -13.77
N ALA A 268 -24.87 4.98 -14.79
CA ALA A 268 -23.64 5.77 -14.88
C ALA A 268 -23.89 7.27 -14.97
N GLU A 269 -24.97 7.69 -15.66
CA GLU A 269 -25.31 9.13 -15.81
C GLU A 269 -25.79 9.72 -14.49
N ALA A 270 -26.72 9.04 -13.80
CA ALA A 270 -27.20 9.48 -12.49
C ALA A 270 -26.08 9.53 -11.46
N LEU A 271 -25.22 8.52 -11.42
CA LEU A 271 -24.06 8.49 -10.52
C LEU A 271 -23.09 9.63 -10.80
N ALA A 272 -22.71 9.83 -12.08
CA ALA A 272 -21.80 10.92 -12.44
C ALA A 272 -22.38 12.30 -12.13
N GLN A 273 -23.69 12.50 -12.35
CA GLN A 273 -24.39 13.75 -12.00
C GLN A 273 -24.34 14.00 -10.48
N ARG A 274 -24.61 12.95 -9.68
CA ARG A 274 -24.61 13.07 -8.21
C ARG A 274 -23.22 13.40 -7.67
N LEU A 275 -22.18 12.74 -8.19
CA LEU A 275 -20.78 13.00 -7.80
C LEU A 275 -20.31 14.40 -8.21
N ARG A 276 -20.70 14.89 -9.39
CA ARG A 276 -20.40 16.26 -9.81
C ARG A 276 -21.08 17.29 -8.89
N ALA A 277 -22.32 17.03 -8.46
CA ALA A 277 -23.05 17.90 -7.54
C ALA A 277 -22.41 17.97 -6.14
N ALA A 278 -21.65 16.95 -5.73
CA ALA A 278 -20.90 16.94 -4.48
C ALA A 278 -19.68 17.88 -4.48
N ASN A 279 -19.26 18.41 -5.63
CA ASN A 279 -18.15 19.36 -5.80
C ASN A 279 -16.85 18.91 -5.08
N LEU A 280 -16.46 17.66 -5.27
CA LEU A 280 -15.26 17.10 -4.63
C LEU A 280 -13.99 17.73 -5.22
N PRO A 281 -13.18 18.43 -4.41
CA PRO A 281 -11.99 19.12 -4.90
C PRO A 281 -11.01 18.16 -5.57
N GLY A 282 -10.45 18.56 -6.72
CA GLY A 282 -9.43 17.79 -7.42
C GLY A 282 -9.93 16.57 -8.19
N ALA A 283 -11.24 16.28 -8.19
CA ALA A 283 -11.84 15.13 -8.87
C ALA A 283 -12.81 15.56 -9.98
N GLY A 284 -12.80 14.81 -11.10
CA GLY A 284 -13.78 14.91 -12.18
C GLY A 284 -14.44 13.55 -12.44
N PHE A 285 -15.69 13.55 -12.91
CA PHE A 285 -16.47 12.33 -13.08
C PHE A 285 -17.10 12.28 -14.46
N ARG A 286 -16.85 11.21 -15.20
CA ARG A 286 -17.37 10.98 -16.56
C ARG A 286 -18.10 9.65 -16.62
N PRO A 287 -19.36 9.61 -17.06
CA PRO A 287 -20.04 8.34 -17.34
C PRO A 287 -19.35 7.63 -18.50
N THR A 288 -19.26 6.29 -18.41
CA THR A 288 -18.59 5.47 -19.41
C THR A 288 -19.10 4.02 -19.32
N THR A 289 -18.60 3.16 -20.20
CA THR A 289 -18.82 1.70 -20.18
C THR A 289 -17.51 0.96 -20.32
N PHE A 290 -17.44 -0.26 -19.76
CA PHE A 290 -16.31 -1.15 -19.94
C PHE A 290 -16.73 -2.61 -19.86
N VAL A 291 -15.86 -3.51 -20.33
CA VAL A 291 -16.00 -4.96 -20.18
C VAL A 291 -14.72 -5.48 -19.55
N PRO A 292 -14.73 -5.90 -18.28
CA PRO A 292 -13.52 -6.42 -17.64
C PRO A 292 -13.17 -7.81 -18.21
N THR A 293 -11.88 -8.11 -18.32
CA THR A 293 -11.38 -9.39 -18.83
C THR A 293 -11.23 -10.45 -17.73
N PHE A 294 -11.13 -10.02 -16.47
CA PHE A 294 -11.08 -10.88 -15.28
C PHE A 294 -11.66 -10.14 -14.06
N SER A 295 -11.73 -10.80 -12.91
CA SER A 295 -12.31 -10.29 -11.66
C SER A 295 -13.84 -10.14 -11.76
N LYS A 296 -14.42 -9.20 -10.98
CA LYS A 296 -15.87 -8.99 -10.91
C LYS A 296 -16.44 -8.62 -12.28
N HIS A 297 -17.56 -9.22 -12.65
CA HIS A 297 -18.27 -9.01 -13.91
C HIS A 297 -17.47 -9.31 -15.19
N ALA A 298 -16.47 -10.19 -15.13
CA ALA A 298 -15.65 -10.57 -16.28
C ALA A 298 -16.54 -10.95 -17.49
N GLY A 299 -16.25 -10.37 -18.66
CA GLY A 299 -16.98 -10.60 -19.91
C GLY A 299 -18.36 -9.91 -20.00
N GLN A 300 -18.81 -9.19 -18.98
CA GLN A 300 -20.07 -8.46 -18.98
C GLN A 300 -19.84 -6.97 -19.22
N GLN A 301 -20.75 -6.34 -19.98
CA GLN A 301 -20.72 -4.89 -20.14
C GLN A 301 -21.21 -4.22 -18.85
N CYS A 302 -20.35 -3.40 -18.26
CA CYS A 302 -20.64 -2.59 -17.08
C CYS A 302 -20.87 -1.14 -17.48
N GLN A 303 -21.90 -0.52 -16.90
CA GLN A 303 -22.05 0.93 -16.83
C GLN A 303 -21.16 1.45 -15.70
N ALA A 304 -20.51 2.59 -15.89
CA ALA A 304 -19.47 3.03 -14.96
C ALA A 304 -19.30 4.54 -14.89
N VAL A 305 -18.62 4.97 -13.83
CA VAL A 305 -18.04 6.31 -13.75
C VAL A 305 -16.53 6.19 -13.82
N HIS A 306 -15.91 6.93 -14.75
CA HIS A 306 -14.47 7.16 -14.80
C HIS A 306 -14.14 8.38 -13.95
N ILE A 307 -13.21 8.21 -13.02
CA ILE A 307 -12.80 9.23 -12.05
C ILE A 307 -11.48 9.83 -12.56
N HIS A 308 -11.46 11.14 -12.76
CA HIS A 308 -10.28 11.86 -13.24
C HIS A 308 -9.67 12.66 -12.10
N VAL A 309 -8.37 12.53 -11.89
CA VAL A 309 -7.62 13.41 -10.99
C VAL A 309 -7.31 14.71 -11.74
N LEU A 310 -7.95 15.80 -11.33
CA LEU A 310 -7.77 17.13 -11.93
C LEU A 310 -6.73 17.96 -11.16
N ASP A 311 -6.69 17.78 -9.82
CA ASP A 311 -5.71 18.37 -8.93
C ASP A 311 -5.44 17.39 -7.77
N ARG A 312 -4.30 16.72 -7.80
CA ARG A 312 -3.93 15.74 -6.78
C ARG A 312 -3.66 16.35 -5.41
N ALA A 313 -3.28 17.64 -5.35
CA ALA A 313 -3.02 18.31 -4.09
C ALA A 313 -4.32 18.66 -3.35
N ALA A 314 -5.38 18.97 -4.09
CA ALA A 314 -6.72 19.22 -3.55
C ALA A 314 -7.52 17.93 -3.29
N LEU A 315 -7.13 16.80 -3.89
CA LEU A 315 -7.88 15.54 -3.81
C LEU A 315 -7.83 14.93 -2.42
N ASN A 316 -9.00 14.72 -1.82
CA ASN A 316 -9.18 13.81 -0.69
C ASN A 316 -9.79 12.50 -1.20
N ALA A 317 -8.92 11.53 -1.55
CA ALA A 317 -9.37 10.28 -2.16
C ALA A 317 -10.20 9.42 -1.19
N ALA A 318 -9.88 9.40 0.12
CA ALA A 318 -10.68 8.68 1.10
C ALA A 318 -12.10 9.26 1.21
N ALA A 319 -12.24 10.58 1.23
CA ALA A 319 -13.54 11.23 1.20
C ALA A 319 -14.30 10.91 -0.11
N LEU A 320 -13.60 10.92 -1.26
CA LEU A 320 -14.18 10.54 -2.54
C LEU A 320 -14.77 9.13 -2.48
N GLY A 321 -14.09 8.17 -1.86
CA GLY A 321 -14.59 6.81 -1.69
C GLY A 321 -15.90 6.74 -0.89
N VAL A 322 -16.02 7.54 0.17
CA VAL A 322 -17.26 7.64 0.96
C VAL A 322 -18.40 8.23 0.12
N HIS A 323 -18.17 9.35 -0.58
CA HIS A 323 -19.16 9.95 -1.45
C HIS A 323 -19.61 9.01 -2.58
N LEU A 324 -18.65 8.24 -3.14
CA LEU A 324 -18.93 7.26 -4.18
C LEU A 324 -19.85 6.15 -3.65
N LEU A 325 -19.50 5.53 -2.51
CA LEU A 325 -20.31 4.49 -1.87
C LEU A 325 -21.70 5.00 -1.47
N ALA A 326 -21.78 6.18 -0.88
CA ALA A 326 -23.06 6.81 -0.50
C ALA A 326 -23.95 7.06 -1.72
N ALA A 327 -23.39 7.62 -2.80
CA ALA A 327 -24.14 7.88 -4.03
C ALA A 327 -24.66 6.58 -4.67
N ILE A 328 -23.84 5.51 -4.68
CA ILE A 328 -24.26 4.21 -5.18
C ILE A 328 -25.33 3.58 -4.28
N HIS A 329 -25.16 3.64 -2.96
CA HIS A 329 -26.15 3.14 -2.01
C HIS A 329 -27.50 3.83 -2.15
N ASP A 330 -27.50 5.16 -2.31
CA ASP A 330 -28.73 5.93 -2.50
C ASP A 330 -29.46 5.62 -3.82
N LEU A 331 -28.69 5.39 -4.91
CA LEU A 331 -29.25 5.12 -6.24
C LEU A 331 -29.62 3.64 -6.43
N HIS A 332 -28.84 2.74 -5.84
CA HIS A 332 -28.84 1.30 -6.14
C HIS A 332 -28.73 0.43 -4.88
N GLY A 333 -29.28 0.85 -3.76
CA GLY A 333 -29.15 0.12 -2.48
C GLY A 333 -29.73 -1.30 -2.51
N ARG A 334 -30.61 -1.62 -3.48
CA ARG A 334 -31.15 -2.99 -3.65
C ARG A 334 -30.19 -3.92 -4.38
N GLU A 335 -29.40 -3.38 -5.30
CA GLU A 335 -28.43 -4.10 -6.13
C GLU A 335 -27.05 -4.15 -5.47
N LEU A 336 -26.73 -3.16 -4.61
CA LEU A 336 -25.48 -3.09 -3.88
C LEU A 336 -25.41 -4.19 -2.82
N VAL A 337 -24.34 -5.00 -2.88
CA VAL A 337 -24.09 -6.08 -1.92
C VAL A 337 -22.71 -5.87 -1.29
N TRP A 338 -22.66 -5.86 0.03
CA TRP A 338 -21.40 -5.91 0.78
C TRP A 338 -20.84 -7.33 0.72
N THR A 339 -19.60 -7.48 0.27
CA THR A 339 -18.98 -8.80 0.11
C THR A 339 -18.33 -9.27 1.41
N VAL A 340 -18.31 -10.58 1.59
CA VAL A 340 -17.62 -11.23 2.71
C VAL A 340 -16.16 -11.45 2.32
N ALA A 341 -15.24 -11.15 3.25
CA ALA A 341 -13.82 -11.44 3.07
C ALA A 341 -13.60 -12.95 2.91
N GLN A 342 -12.64 -13.31 2.06
CA GLN A 342 -12.30 -14.71 1.80
C GLN A 342 -10.86 -15.00 2.21
N GLY A 343 -10.64 -16.16 2.84
CA GLY A 343 -9.31 -16.66 3.15
C GLY A 343 -8.62 -15.96 4.32
N ALA A 344 -7.32 -15.72 4.19
CA ALA A 344 -6.46 -15.26 5.28
C ALA A 344 -6.59 -13.76 5.60
N ASP A 345 -7.37 -13.00 4.83
CA ASP A 345 -7.51 -11.55 5.02
C ASP A 345 -8.38 -11.20 6.23
N GLY A 346 -9.09 -12.17 6.79
CA GLY A 346 -9.93 -12.01 7.98
C GLY A 346 -11.32 -12.58 7.80
N ASN A 347 -12.15 -12.48 8.86
CA ASN A 347 -13.54 -12.91 8.85
C ASN A 347 -14.44 -11.67 8.93
N GLY A 348 -15.52 -11.66 8.15
CA GLY A 348 -16.52 -10.61 8.18
C GLY A 348 -16.73 -9.94 6.83
N LEU A 349 -17.38 -8.77 6.83
CA LEU A 349 -17.58 -7.99 5.62
C LEU A 349 -16.28 -7.31 5.20
N PHE A 350 -15.92 -7.44 3.92
CA PHE A 350 -14.62 -6.97 3.46
C PHE A 350 -14.49 -5.44 3.54
N LEU A 351 -15.60 -4.71 3.36
CA LEU A 351 -15.61 -3.27 3.59
C LEU A 351 -15.22 -2.90 5.03
N ASP A 352 -15.69 -3.66 6.03
CA ASP A 352 -15.39 -3.39 7.43
C ASP A 352 -13.90 -3.64 7.74
N LEU A 353 -13.27 -4.64 7.11
CA LEU A 353 -11.83 -4.87 7.21
C LEU A 353 -11.01 -3.76 6.54
N LEU A 354 -11.39 -3.34 5.34
CA LEU A 354 -10.75 -2.22 4.65
C LEU A 354 -10.91 -0.91 5.44
N ALA A 355 -12.12 -0.60 5.87
CA ALA A 355 -12.39 0.57 6.70
C ALA A 355 -11.74 0.47 8.09
N GLY A 356 -11.44 -0.74 8.58
CA GLY A 356 -10.89 -0.96 9.93
C GLY A 356 -11.90 -0.72 11.04
N SER A 357 -13.19 -0.72 10.72
CA SER A 357 -14.33 -0.76 11.62
C SER A 357 -15.64 -0.92 10.83
N PRO A 358 -16.75 -1.37 11.45
CA PRO A 358 -18.05 -1.45 10.78
C PRO A 358 -18.75 -0.08 10.64
N GLU A 359 -18.19 0.99 11.21
CA GLU A 359 -18.89 2.27 11.32
C GLU A 359 -19.14 2.92 9.95
N LEU A 360 -18.19 2.86 9.01
CA LEU A 360 -18.38 3.39 7.67
C LEU A 360 -19.61 2.76 6.99
N ARG A 361 -19.69 1.44 6.98
CA ARG A 361 -20.83 0.72 6.38
C ARG A 361 -22.12 1.04 7.10
N SER A 362 -22.11 0.99 8.43
CA SER A 362 -23.29 1.28 9.25
C SER A 362 -23.81 2.70 9.06
N ALA A 363 -22.91 3.69 8.92
CA ALA A 363 -23.26 5.07 8.63
C ALA A 363 -23.91 5.20 7.24
N LEU A 364 -23.35 4.53 6.22
CA LEU A 364 -23.94 4.49 4.88
C LEU A 364 -25.35 3.85 4.88
N GLU A 365 -25.54 2.74 5.60
CA GLU A 365 -26.84 2.06 5.74
C GLU A 365 -27.88 2.90 6.47
N ARG A 366 -27.46 3.75 7.42
CA ARG A 366 -28.32 4.74 8.07
C ARG A 366 -28.64 5.96 7.19
N GLY A 367 -28.05 6.07 5.99
CA GLY A 367 -28.18 7.23 5.10
C GLY A 367 -27.50 8.49 5.66
N GLU A 368 -26.43 8.32 6.44
CA GLU A 368 -25.67 9.45 6.97
C GLU A 368 -24.97 10.21 5.84
N ARG A 369 -24.93 11.54 5.95
CA ARG A 369 -24.32 12.38 4.93
C ARG A 369 -22.79 12.13 4.86
N PRO A 370 -22.22 11.96 3.66
CA PRO A 370 -20.79 11.72 3.47
C PRO A 370 -19.90 12.73 4.17
N GLU A 371 -20.30 14.01 4.17
CA GLU A 371 -19.53 15.09 4.82
C GLU A 371 -19.39 14.87 6.32
N HIS A 372 -20.45 14.38 7.01
CA HIS A 372 -20.41 14.10 8.45
C HIS A 372 -19.51 12.89 8.75
N ILE A 373 -19.58 11.85 7.93
CA ILE A 373 -18.71 10.67 8.06
C ILE A 373 -17.24 11.10 7.97
N VAL A 374 -16.90 11.92 6.96
CA VAL A 374 -15.53 12.40 6.74
C VAL A 374 -15.08 13.36 7.84
N GLU A 375 -15.95 14.25 8.31
CA GLU A 375 -15.65 15.19 9.39
C GLU A 375 -15.30 14.48 10.70
N ALA A 376 -15.98 13.38 11.00
CA ALA A 376 -15.72 12.56 12.19
C ALA A 376 -14.28 12.04 12.27
N TRP A 377 -13.58 11.89 11.15
CA TRP A 377 -12.19 11.42 11.12
C TRP A 377 -11.15 12.47 11.56
N THR A 378 -11.54 13.75 11.53
CA THR A 378 -10.61 14.89 11.71
C THR A 378 -9.86 14.83 13.04
N ALA A 379 -10.52 14.47 14.13
CA ALA A 379 -9.90 14.39 15.45
C ALA A 379 -8.84 13.27 15.50
N GLY A 380 -9.17 12.09 14.98
CA GLY A 380 -8.24 10.96 14.90
C GLY A 380 -7.02 11.27 14.03
N LEU A 381 -7.21 11.94 12.89
CA LEU A 381 -6.12 12.34 12.00
C LEU A 381 -5.15 13.33 12.67
N ARG A 382 -5.66 14.29 13.46
CA ARG A 382 -4.82 15.22 14.25
C ARG A 382 -4.03 14.48 15.32
N GLN A 383 -4.71 13.63 16.10
CA GLN A 383 -4.04 12.80 17.11
C GLN A 383 -2.96 11.92 16.49
N PHE A 384 -3.23 11.29 15.36
CA PHE A 384 -2.23 10.47 14.65
C PHE A 384 -1.02 11.32 14.19
N ALA A 385 -1.26 12.55 13.72
CA ALA A 385 -0.19 13.46 13.34
C ALA A 385 0.76 13.73 14.51
N ASP A 386 0.22 13.97 15.70
CA ASP A 386 1.01 14.19 16.93
C ASP A 386 1.76 12.92 17.35
N VAL A 387 1.11 11.76 17.26
CA VAL A 387 1.71 10.45 17.61
C VAL A 387 2.87 10.10 16.68
N CYS A 388 2.78 10.37 15.39
CA CYS A 388 3.81 9.98 14.43
C CYS A 388 4.95 11.00 14.28
N ALA A 389 4.78 12.25 14.75
CA ALA A 389 5.78 13.32 14.60
C ALA A 389 7.19 12.94 15.10
N PRO A 390 7.37 12.28 16.27
CA PRO A 390 8.69 11.92 16.77
C PRO A 390 9.44 10.90 15.90
N TYR A 391 8.72 10.14 15.04
CA TYR A 391 9.28 9.07 14.22
C TYR A 391 9.62 9.53 12.81
N GLN A 392 9.23 10.76 12.45
CA GLN A 392 9.54 11.34 11.15
C GLN A 392 11.05 11.55 11.00
N ILE A 393 11.56 11.21 9.83
CA ILE A 393 13.00 11.28 9.50
C ILE A 393 13.28 12.47 8.58
N TYR A 394 12.30 12.82 7.72
CA TYR A 394 12.50 13.74 6.60
C TYR A 394 11.82 15.10 6.84
N ASP A 395 12.43 16.15 6.29
CA ASP A 395 11.91 17.52 6.32
C ASP A 395 10.72 17.71 5.36
N VAL A 396 9.94 18.77 5.61
CA VAL A 396 8.82 19.23 4.78
C VAL A 396 9.30 19.95 3.54
#